data_e216e00ab240de92fb69a3133ed460a2
#
_entry.id   e216e00ab240de92fb69a3133ed460a2
#
_cell.length_a   1.000
_cell.length_b   1.000
_cell.length_c   1.000
_cell.angle_alpha   90.00
_cell.angle_beta   90.00
_cell.angle_gamma   90.00
#
_symmetry.space_group_name_H-M   'P 1'
#
loop_
_entity.id
_entity.type
_entity.pdbx_description
1 polymer ?
#
loop_
_entity_poly.entity_id
_entity_poly.type
_entity_poly.pdbx_seq_one_letter_code
_entity_poly.pdbx_strand_id
1 'polypeptide(L)'
;MNSVLHKVLFGILLLSFNAASLSEQITVDGKLDEAVWQTARVFDKFVFTNPDTGELAKEKTQARFFSDESGLYIGFVNYQKMETRTRIYNRQDQLIRSDYNSIVVDFEDKGTSAFQFTVALGGGFGEGTYVNGNQFSNEWEGDWRFGVSEDEQAWYSEIFIPWNIALYVSGQDVTQKQIGIWFNRVHGKKGHYN
;
A
#
# COMPACT_ATOMS: atom_id res chain seq x y z
N MET A 1 43.85 -56.15 37.39
CA MET A 1 42.59 -55.39 37.56
C MET A 1 42.60 -54.34 36.42
N ASN A 2 41.99 -54.72 35.30
CA ASN A 2 41.97 -53.88 34.09
C ASN A 2 40.65 -53.03 34.06
N SER A 3 40.79 -51.74 34.15
CA SER A 3 39.71 -50.79 33.98
C SER A 3 39.60 -50.47 32.49
N VAL A 4 38.46 -50.87 31.87
CA VAL A 4 38.14 -50.53 30.48
C VAL A 4 37.35 -49.24 30.45
N LEU A 5 37.96 -48.18 29.93
CA LEU A 5 37.37 -46.86 29.77
C LEU A 5 36.57 -46.81 28.46
N HIS A 6 35.21 -46.80 28.55
CA HIS A 6 34.38 -46.62 27.40
C HIS A 6 34.29 -45.12 27.02
N LYS A 7 34.88 -44.77 25.88
CA LYS A 7 34.66 -43.44 25.25
C LYS A 7 33.31 -43.46 24.51
N VAL A 8 32.36 -42.71 25.02
CA VAL A 8 31.12 -42.41 24.32
C VAL A 8 31.40 -41.22 23.38
N LEU A 9 31.37 -41.50 22.09
CA LEU A 9 31.51 -40.48 21.05
C LEU A 9 30.16 -39.83 20.85
N PHE A 10 29.97 -38.60 21.33
CA PHE A 10 28.78 -37.79 21.11
C PHE A 10 28.89 -37.12 19.72
N GLY A 11 28.23 -37.70 18.73
CA GLY A 11 28.10 -37.08 17.39
C GLY A 11 27.12 -35.90 17.45
N ILE A 12 27.64 -34.68 17.35
CA ILE A 12 26.82 -33.49 17.16
C ILE A 12 26.39 -33.44 15.69
N LEU A 13 25.12 -33.80 15.44
CA LEU A 13 24.47 -33.60 14.14
C LEU A 13 24.11 -32.13 13.99
N LEU A 14 24.96 -31.34 13.32
CA LEU A 14 24.65 -29.99 12.89
C LEU A 14 23.65 -30.04 11.75
N LEU A 15 22.36 -29.91 12.08
CA LEU A 15 21.32 -29.62 11.10
C LEU A 15 21.50 -28.16 10.66
N SER A 16 22.19 -27.95 9.55
CA SER A 16 22.17 -26.68 8.84
C SER A 16 20.78 -26.50 8.22
N PHE A 17 19.94 -25.77 8.92
CA PHE A 17 18.72 -25.21 8.31
C PHE A 17 19.17 -24.17 7.27
N ASN A 18 19.23 -24.58 6.01
CA ASN A 18 19.18 -23.62 4.91
C ASN A 18 17.76 -23.05 4.91
N ALA A 19 17.57 -21.94 5.61
CA ALA A 19 16.44 -21.06 5.36
C ALA A 19 16.70 -20.43 3.98
N ALA A 20 16.33 -21.15 2.92
CA ALA A 20 16.01 -20.50 1.67
C ALA A 20 14.80 -19.64 1.98
N SER A 21 15.01 -18.36 2.23
CA SER A 21 13.94 -17.38 2.16
C SER A 21 13.51 -17.37 0.70
N LEU A 22 12.51 -18.18 0.36
CA LEU A 22 11.68 -17.93 -0.78
C LEU A 22 11.08 -16.54 -0.48
N SER A 23 11.64 -15.50 -1.08
CA SER A 23 10.94 -14.22 -1.12
C SER A 23 9.68 -14.53 -1.92
N GLU A 24 8.57 -14.62 -1.20
CA GLU A 24 7.27 -14.77 -1.81
C GLU A 24 7.11 -13.60 -2.79
N GLN A 25 6.96 -13.92 -4.06
CA GLN A 25 6.82 -12.89 -5.07
C GLN A 25 5.44 -12.26 -4.91
N ILE A 26 5.39 -11.00 -4.54
CA ILE A 26 4.14 -10.27 -4.35
C ILE A 26 3.48 -10.07 -5.70
N THR A 27 2.23 -10.48 -5.78
CA THR A 27 1.39 -10.30 -6.96
C THR A 27 0.41 -9.17 -6.70
N VAL A 28 0.58 -8.03 -7.36
CA VAL A 28 -0.30 -6.87 -7.18
C VAL A 28 -1.64 -7.14 -7.88
N ASP A 29 -2.53 -7.88 -7.22
CA ASP A 29 -3.83 -8.31 -7.76
C ASP A 29 -5.03 -7.78 -6.96
N GLY A 30 -4.75 -7.03 -5.90
CA GLY A 30 -5.75 -6.46 -4.99
C GLY A 30 -6.13 -7.38 -3.85
N LYS A 31 -5.44 -8.53 -3.69
CA LYS A 31 -5.59 -9.39 -2.52
C LYS A 31 -4.39 -9.18 -1.61
N LEU A 32 -4.65 -9.16 -0.32
CA LEU A 32 -3.61 -9.00 0.69
C LEU A 32 -3.39 -10.35 1.41
N ASP A 33 -3.20 -11.42 0.62
CA ASP A 33 -3.14 -12.79 1.11
C ASP A 33 -1.69 -13.31 1.24
N GLU A 34 -0.69 -12.63 0.69
CA GLU A 34 0.70 -13.00 0.91
C GLU A 34 1.12 -12.79 2.37
N ALA A 35 1.99 -13.66 2.85
CA ALA A 35 2.44 -13.68 4.25
C ALA A 35 3.02 -12.35 4.73
N VAL A 36 3.64 -11.57 3.84
CA VAL A 36 4.22 -10.27 4.17
C VAL A 36 3.17 -9.27 4.68
N TRP A 37 1.93 -9.32 4.20
CA TRP A 37 0.86 -8.44 4.66
C TRP A 37 0.47 -8.64 6.13
N GLN A 38 0.78 -9.82 6.70
CA GLN A 38 0.53 -10.10 8.12
C GLN A 38 1.51 -9.35 9.04
N THR A 39 2.70 -9.02 8.54
CA THR A 39 3.75 -8.31 9.28
C THR A 39 3.91 -6.86 8.85
N ALA A 40 3.22 -6.43 7.81
CA ALA A 40 3.22 -5.05 7.32
C ALA A 40 2.79 -4.05 8.41
N ARG A 41 3.33 -2.85 8.36
CA ARG A 41 2.87 -1.76 9.22
C ARG A 41 1.42 -1.43 8.92
N VAL A 42 0.65 -1.05 9.95
CA VAL A 42 -0.77 -0.73 9.82
C VAL A 42 -1.03 0.69 10.30
N PHE A 43 -1.74 1.45 9.48
CA PHE A 43 -2.36 2.71 9.85
C PHE A 43 -3.88 2.54 9.78
N ASP A 44 -4.61 2.85 10.85
CA ASP A 44 -6.06 2.66 10.96
C ASP A 44 -6.82 3.84 11.60
N LYS A 45 -6.13 4.96 11.84
CA LYS A 45 -6.72 6.16 12.46
C LYS A 45 -7.19 7.16 11.41
N PHE A 46 -8.12 6.73 10.56
CA PHE A 46 -8.73 7.62 9.57
C PHE A 46 -9.73 8.58 10.25
N VAL A 47 -9.66 9.84 9.89
CA VAL A 47 -10.56 10.91 10.34
C VAL A 47 -11.29 11.52 9.15
N PHE A 48 -12.46 12.12 9.41
CA PHE A 48 -13.17 12.88 8.39
C PHE A 48 -12.44 14.20 8.09
N THR A 49 -12.16 14.41 6.82
CA THR A 49 -11.53 15.64 6.30
C THR A 49 -12.46 16.43 5.36
N ASN A 50 -13.60 15.80 4.94
CA ASN A 50 -14.62 16.51 4.16
C ASN A 50 -16.04 15.96 4.52
N PRO A 51 -16.82 16.68 5.37
CA PRO A 51 -16.40 17.90 6.08
C PRO A 51 -15.26 17.64 7.08
N ASP A 52 -14.39 18.61 7.27
CA ASP A 52 -13.29 18.51 8.25
C ASP A 52 -13.86 18.66 9.68
N THR A 53 -14.12 17.52 10.30
CA THR A 53 -14.61 17.45 11.69
C THR A 53 -13.56 16.93 12.65
N GLY A 54 -12.48 16.32 12.12
CA GLY A 54 -11.49 15.61 12.93
C GLY A 54 -12.02 14.36 13.65
N GLU A 55 -13.31 14.01 13.45
CA GLU A 55 -13.90 12.79 14.02
C GLU A 55 -13.36 11.54 13.32
N LEU A 56 -13.24 10.45 14.06
CA LEU A 56 -12.87 9.15 13.48
C LEU A 56 -13.89 8.71 12.43
N ALA A 57 -13.39 8.17 11.34
CA ALA A 57 -14.23 7.61 10.29
C ALA A 57 -15.09 6.48 10.85
N LYS A 58 -16.40 6.48 10.52
CA LYS A 58 -17.36 5.48 11.01
C LYS A 58 -17.09 4.09 10.45
N GLU A 59 -16.66 4.02 9.21
CA GLU A 59 -16.31 2.77 8.56
C GLU A 59 -14.81 2.53 8.69
N LYS A 60 -14.49 1.37 9.24
CA LYS A 60 -13.09 0.99 9.48
C LYS A 60 -12.34 0.90 8.17
N THR A 61 -11.16 1.50 8.16
CA THR A 61 -10.17 1.36 7.09
C THR A 61 -8.82 1.01 7.69
N GLN A 62 -8.08 0.14 7.03
CA GLN A 62 -6.69 -0.13 7.36
C GLN A 62 -5.85 0.08 6.12
N ALA A 63 -4.83 0.90 6.22
CA ALA A 63 -3.74 0.95 5.25
C ALA A 63 -2.58 0.13 5.80
N ARG A 64 -2.17 -0.90 5.07
CA ARG A 64 -1.00 -1.74 5.36
C ARG A 64 0.11 -1.36 4.42
N PHE A 65 1.33 -1.25 4.89
CA PHE A 65 2.43 -0.86 4.03
C PHE A 65 3.76 -1.44 4.50
N PHE A 66 4.60 -1.70 3.53
CA PHE A 66 5.99 -2.10 3.71
C PHE A 66 6.79 -1.71 2.46
N SER A 67 8.09 -1.85 2.52
CA SER A 67 8.98 -1.57 1.39
C SER A 67 10.08 -2.62 1.33
N ASP A 68 10.57 -2.85 0.11
CA ASP A 68 11.74 -3.64 -0.18
C ASP A 68 12.70 -2.88 -1.11
N GLU A 69 13.66 -3.58 -1.71
CA GLU A 69 14.62 -2.99 -2.65
C GLU A 69 13.97 -2.47 -3.95
N SER A 70 12.80 -3.00 -4.32
CA SER A 70 12.10 -2.66 -5.55
C SER A 70 11.18 -1.45 -5.42
N GLY A 71 10.54 -1.26 -4.24
CA GLY A 71 9.58 -0.18 -4.09
C GLY A 71 8.81 -0.19 -2.77
N LEU A 72 7.76 0.60 -2.77
CA LEU A 72 6.78 0.75 -1.70
C LEU A 72 5.50 -0.01 -2.07
N TYR A 73 5.04 -0.87 -1.17
CA TYR A 73 3.80 -1.62 -1.28
C TYR A 73 2.78 -1.10 -0.28
N ILE A 74 1.57 -0.87 -0.74
CA ILE A 74 0.48 -0.35 0.07
C ILE A 74 -0.79 -1.13 -0.23
N GLY A 75 -1.40 -1.69 0.81
CA GLY A 75 -2.65 -2.42 0.73
C GLY A 75 -3.72 -1.74 1.60
N PHE A 76 -4.90 -1.53 1.06
CA PHE A 76 -6.04 -1.04 1.83
C PHE A 76 -7.05 -2.15 2.07
N VAL A 77 -7.56 -2.20 3.30
CA VAL A 77 -8.75 -2.97 3.67
C VAL A 77 -9.85 -1.97 4.02
N ASN A 78 -10.83 -1.85 3.17
CA ASN A 78 -11.93 -0.91 3.31
C ASN A 78 -13.19 -1.66 3.75
N TYR A 79 -13.43 -1.77 5.06
CA TYR A 79 -14.64 -2.41 5.57
C TYR A 79 -15.87 -1.60 5.19
N GLN A 80 -16.75 -2.21 4.41
CA GLN A 80 -17.95 -1.58 3.90
C GLN A 80 -18.91 -2.66 3.38
N LYS A 81 -20.19 -2.54 3.74
CA LYS A 81 -21.19 -3.46 3.26
C LYS A 81 -21.35 -3.34 1.73
N MET A 82 -21.51 -4.47 1.07
CA MET A 82 -21.57 -4.53 -0.40
C MET A 82 -22.65 -3.60 -0.99
N GLU A 83 -23.80 -3.52 -0.37
CA GLU A 83 -24.93 -2.68 -0.83
C GLU A 83 -24.67 -1.17 -0.72
N THR A 84 -23.69 -0.76 0.09
CA THR A 84 -23.32 0.66 0.25
C THR A 84 -22.19 1.10 -0.67
N ARG A 85 -21.50 0.13 -1.31
CA ARG A 85 -20.37 0.42 -2.21
C ARG A 85 -20.84 1.10 -3.48
N THR A 86 -20.04 2.03 -3.94
CA THR A 86 -20.21 2.67 -5.25
C THR A 86 -19.13 2.17 -6.19
N ARG A 87 -19.51 1.31 -7.13
CA ARG A 87 -18.63 0.75 -8.14
C ARG A 87 -18.98 1.32 -9.50
N ILE A 88 -18.21 2.30 -9.95
CA ILE A 88 -18.39 2.94 -11.27
C ILE A 88 -17.04 2.88 -11.97
N TYR A 89 -17.01 2.30 -13.16
CA TYR A 89 -15.80 2.34 -13.98
C TYR A 89 -15.54 3.77 -14.47
N ASN A 90 -14.31 4.22 -14.32
CA ASN A 90 -13.81 5.48 -14.84
C ASN A 90 -12.58 5.18 -15.71
N ARG A 91 -12.42 5.92 -16.78
CA ARG A 91 -11.16 5.91 -17.52
C ARG A 91 -10.07 6.62 -16.69
N GLN A 92 -8.81 6.34 -17.03
CA GLN A 92 -7.67 7.06 -16.46
C GLN A 92 -7.91 8.58 -16.48
N ASP A 93 -7.50 9.25 -15.42
CA ASP A 93 -7.53 10.72 -15.23
C ASP A 93 -8.91 11.39 -15.39
N GLN A 94 -9.96 10.63 -15.41
CA GLN A 94 -11.31 11.17 -15.33
C GLN A 94 -11.76 11.32 -13.88
N LEU A 95 -12.75 12.20 -13.65
CA LEU A 95 -13.35 12.37 -12.33
C LEU A 95 -13.84 11.02 -11.77
N ILE A 96 -13.22 10.57 -10.69
CA ILE A 96 -13.59 9.30 -10.05
C ILE A 96 -14.87 9.49 -9.26
N ARG A 97 -15.89 8.69 -9.58
CA ARG A 97 -17.20 8.67 -8.92
C ARG A 97 -17.42 7.42 -8.07
N SER A 98 -16.58 6.43 -8.25
CA SER A 98 -16.53 5.19 -7.47
C SER A 98 -16.02 5.45 -6.06
N ASP A 99 -16.18 4.48 -5.15
CA ASP A 99 -15.36 4.43 -3.94
C ASP A 99 -13.89 4.29 -4.36
N TYR A 100 -12.97 5.01 -3.69
CA TYR A 100 -11.56 4.94 -4.04
C TYR A 100 -10.63 5.18 -2.84
N ASN A 101 -9.43 4.68 -2.98
CA ASN A 101 -8.30 5.07 -2.15
C ASN A 101 -7.38 6.01 -2.91
N SER A 102 -6.78 6.95 -2.21
CA SER A 102 -5.74 7.80 -2.74
C SER A 102 -4.57 7.86 -1.76
N ILE A 103 -3.37 7.84 -2.31
CA ILE A 103 -2.12 7.96 -1.56
C ILE A 103 -1.39 9.17 -2.10
N VAL A 104 -0.84 9.96 -1.20
CA VAL A 104 0.09 11.05 -1.56
C VAL A 104 1.44 10.73 -0.93
N VAL A 105 2.48 10.68 -1.74
CA VAL A 105 3.84 10.35 -1.30
C VAL A 105 4.77 11.53 -1.59
N ASP A 106 5.34 12.09 -0.54
CA ASP A 106 6.47 13.02 -0.62
C ASP A 106 7.76 12.25 -0.39
N PHE A 107 8.46 11.95 -1.47
CA PHE A 107 9.70 11.17 -1.42
C PHE A 107 10.87 11.91 -0.79
N GLU A 108 10.76 13.20 -0.54
CA GLU A 108 11.81 14.00 0.09
C GLU A 108 11.46 14.44 1.52
N ASP A 109 10.20 14.23 1.96
CA ASP A 109 9.65 14.68 3.25
C ASP A 109 9.89 16.18 3.51
N LYS A 110 9.76 17.00 2.44
CA LYS A 110 9.97 18.45 2.49
C LYS A 110 8.69 19.27 2.40
N GLY A 111 7.57 18.64 2.03
CA GLY A 111 6.28 19.31 1.82
C GLY A 111 6.23 20.21 0.58
N THR A 112 7.21 20.13 -0.31
CA THR A 112 7.30 20.98 -1.51
C THR A 112 6.75 20.32 -2.75
N SER A 113 6.94 19.01 -2.88
CA SER A 113 6.45 18.20 -3.99
C SER A 113 5.99 16.84 -3.50
N ALA A 114 4.92 16.33 -4.09
CA ALA A 114 4.43 15.00 -3.78
C ALA A 114 3.75 14.37 -5.00
N PHE A 115 3.66 13.04 -5.00
CA PHE A 115 3.01 12.25 -6.05
C PHE A 115 1.72 11.67 -5.51
N GLN A 116 0.64 11.79 -6.26
CA GLN A 116 -0.63 11.19 -5.92
C GLN A 116 -0.90 9.97 -6.79
N PHE A 117 -1.38 8.90 -6.16
CA PHE A 117 -1.83 7.67 -6.79
C PHE A 117 -3.25 7.39 -6.29
N THR A 118 -4.18 7.17 -7.19
CA THR A 118 -5.59 6.95 -6.87
C THR A 118 -6.09 5.70 -7.54
N VAL A 119 -6.74 4.82 -6.78
CA VAL A 119 -7.28 3.54 -7.24
C VAL A 119 -8.73 3.42 -6.82
N ALA A 120 -9.61 3.19 -7.78
CA ALA A 120 -11.05 3.10 -7.57
C ALA A 120 -11.53 1.65 -7.53
N LEU A 121 -12.53 1.36 -6.71
CA LEU A 121 -13.19 0.06 -6.65
C LEU A 121 -13.72 -0.40 -8.01
N GLY A 122 -14.11 0.53 -8.87
CA GLY A 122 -14.57 0.25 -10.23
C GLY A 122 -13.45 -0.09 -11.22
N GLY A 123 -12.18 -0.11 -10.80
CA GLY A 123 -11.02 -0.40 -11.65
C GLY A 123 -10.44 0.83 -12.37
N GLY A 124 -11.01 2.02 -12.17
CA GLY A 124 -10.41 3.27 -12.64
C GLY A 124 -9.24 3.69 -11.78
N PHE A 125 -8.32 4.45 -12.33
CA PHE A 125 -7.19 5.01 -11.60
C PHE A 125 -6.88 6.43 -12.08
N GLY A 126 -6.11 7.15 -11.31
CA GLY A 126 -5.60 8.46 -11.64
C GLY A 126 -4.31 8.74 -10.88
N GLU A 127 -3.52 9.61 -11.43
CA GLU A 127 -2.23 9.97 -10.91
C GLU A 127 -1.94 11.45 -11.14
N GLY A 128 -0.92 11.96 -10.48
CA GLY A 128 -0.51 13.34 -10.66
C GLY A 128 0.50 13.78 -9.61
N THR A 129 0.87 15.04 -9.70
CA THR A 129 1.86 15.65 -8.81
C THR A 129 1.30 16.88 -8.13
N TYR A 130 1.72 17.08 -6.90
CA TYR A 130 1.60 18.35 -6.19
C TYR A 130 2.93 19.08 -6.25
N VAL A 131 2.89 20.37 -6.55
CA VAL A 131 4.03 21.29 -6.46
C VAL A 131 3.67 22.47 -5.57
N ASN A 132 4.65 23.06 -4.90
CA ASN A 132 4.46 24.16 -3.95
C ASN A 132 3.39 23.86 -2.87
N GLY A 133 3.25 22.60 -2.49
CA GLY A 133 2.37 22.12 -1.43
C GLY A 133 0.89 21.95 -1.80
N ASN A 134 0.38 22.60 -2.84
CA ASN A 134 -1.07 22.58 -3.14
C ASN A 134 -1.47 22.68 -4.61
N GLN A 135 -0.52 22.86 -5.53
CA GLN A 135 -0.83 22.93 -6.96
C GLN A 135 -0.80 21.53 -7.54
N PHE A 136 -1.96 20.97 -7.86
CA PHE A 136 -2.11 19.66 -8.46
C PHE A 136 -2.07 19.72 -9.99
N SER A 137 -1.32 18.78 -10.61
CA SER A 137 -1.33 18.52 -12.04
C SER A 137 -1.47 17.03 -12.27
N ASN A 138 -2.32 16.64 -13.22
CA ASN A 138 -2.48 15.26 -13.71
C ASN A 138 -1.77 15.01 -15.04
N GLU A 139 -0.83 15.86 -15.43
CA GLU A 139 -0.04 15.69 -16.66
C GLU A 139 1.09 14.67 -16.50
N TRP A 140 1.42 14.30 -15.26
CA TRP A 140 2.46 13.34 -14.96
C TRP A 140 1.91 11.91 -15.03
N GLU A 141 2.63 11.03 -15.72
CA GLU A 141 2.36 9.62 -15.82
C GLU A 141 3.53 8.81 -15.27
N GLY A 142 3.27 7.81 -14.45
CA GLY A 142 4.26 6.94 -13.81
C GLY A 142 4.04 5.47 -14.12
N ASP A 143 5.13 4.69 -14.07
CA ASP A 143 5.06 3.23 -14.18
C ASP A 143 4.87 2.60 -12.79
N TRP A 144 3.64 2.53 -12.32
CA TRP A 144 3.23 1.89 -11.08
C TRP A 144 2.13 0.85 -11.33
N ARG A 145 1.86 0.02 -10.37
CA ARG A 145 0.91 -1.09 -10.52
C ARG A 145 -0.12 -1.07 -9.39
N PHE A 146 -1.32 -1.53 -9.71
CA PHE A 146 -2.37 -1.69 -8.73
C PHE A 146 -3.27 -2.88 -9.06
N GLY A 147 -3.95 -3.38 -8.03
CA GLY A 147 -5.01 -4.36 -8.11
C GLY A 147 -6.17 -3.98 -7.21
N VAL A 148 -7.37 -4.46 -7.53
CA VAL A 148 -8.57 -4.24 -6.73
C VAL A 148 -9.34 -5.54 -6.62
N SER A 149 -9.79 -5.85 -5.42
CA SER A 149 -10.69 -6.98 -5.17
C SER A 149 -11.75 -6.63 -4.14
N GLU A 150 -12.74 -7.49 -3.97
CA GLU A 150 -13.78 -7.34 -2.94
C GLU A 150 -14.35 -8.68 -2.52
N ASP A 151 -14.85 -8.73 -1.30
CA ASP A 151 -15.67 -9.80 -0.74
C ASP A 151 -16.95 -9.22 -0.11
N GLU A 152 -17.68 -10.02 0.65
CA GLU A 152 -18.92 -9.58 1.31
C GLU A 152 -18.70 -8.50 2.36
N GLN A 153 -17.52 -8.45 3.00
CA GLN A 153 -17.23 -7.59 4.16
C GLN A 153 -16.47 -6.32 3.82
N ALA A 154 -15.59 -6.40 2.81
CA ALA A 154 -14.67 -5.32 2.47
C ALA A 154 -14.40 -5.26 0.97
N TRP A 155 -13.80 -4.17 0.56
CA TRP A 155 -13.09 -4.09 -0.69
C TRP A 155 -11.63 -3.72 -0.43
N TYR A 156 -10.76 -4.12 -1.33
CA TYR A 156 -9.33 -4.05 -1.18
C TYR A 156 -8.71 -3.33 -2.36
N SER A 157 -7.67 -2.56 -2.12
CA SER A 157 -6.78 -2.09 -3.18
C SER A 157 -5.34 -2.39 -2.78
N GLU A 158 -4.56 -2.79 -3.73
CA GLU A 158 -3.14 -3.07 -3.59
C GLU A 158 -2.37 -2.23 -4.59
N ILE A 159 -1.31 -1.58 -4.16
CA ILE A 159 -0.57 -0.60 -4.93
C ILE A 159 0.92 -0.86 -4.74
N PHE A 160 1.65 -0.90 -5.85
CA PHE A 160 3.10 -0.95 -5.88
C PHE A 160 3.66 0.29 -6.57
N ILE A 161 4.53 0.99 -5.89
CA ILE A 161 5.21 2.20 -6.36
C ILE A 161 6.71 1.92 -6.40
N PRO A 162 7.32 1.74 -7.57
CA PRO A 162 8.75 1.46 -7.68
C PRO A 162 9.58 2.69 -7.29
N TRP A 163 10.74 2.48 -6.68
CA TRP A 163 11.60 3.58 -6.23
C TRP A 163 12.08 4.51 -7.34
N ASN A 164 12.20 4.00 -8.57
CA ASN A 164 12.62 4.80 -9.72
C ASN A 164 11.54 5.73 -10.28
N ILE A 165 10.32 5.68 -9.74
CA ILE A 165 9.21 6.53 -10.18
C ILE A 165 9.48 8.02 -9.94
N ALA A 166 10.22 8.33 -8.89
CA ALA A 166 10.72 9.67 -8.59
C ALA A 166 12.20 9.73 -8.98
N LEU A 167 12.50 10.19 -10.19
CA LEU A 167 13.86 10.28 -10.74
C LEU A 167 14.87 11.08 -9.89
N TYR A 168 14.41 11.78 -8.86
CA TYR A 168 15.22 12.63 -7.98
C TYR A 168 15.80 11.93 -6.75
N VAL A 169 15.60 10.62 -6.62
CA VAL A 169 16.15 9.84 -5.50
C VAL A 169 17.60 9.39 -5.74
N SER A 170 18.20 9.81 -6.86
CA SER A 170 19.58 9.46 -7.20
C SER A 170 20.58 10.10 -6.24
N GLY A 171 21.27 9.28 -5.46
CA GLY A 171 22.47 9.66 -4.69
C GLY A 171 22.33 9.66 -3.17
N GLN A 172 21.18 9.32 -2.61
CA GLN A 172 21.04 9.08 -1.17
C GLN A 172 20.88 7.58 -0.91
N ASP A 173 21.49 7.12 0.18
CA ASP A 173 21.31 5.75 0.65
C ASP A 173 19.82 5.52 0.98
N VAL A 174 19.13 4.79 0.10
CA VAL A 174 17.69 4.49 0.23
C VAL A 174 17.33 3.68 1.47
N THR A 175 18.32 3.09 2.15
CA THR A 175 18.08 2.24 3.32
C THR A 175 17.62 3.00 4.56
N GLN A 176 17.73 4.33 4.56
CA GLN A 176 17.35 5.20 5.70
C GLN A 176 16.59 6.45 5.27
N LYS A 177 15.98 6.47 4.09
CA LYS A 177 15.25 7.64 3.63
C LYS A 177 13.93 7.79 4.36
N GLN A 178 13.69 8.98 4.88
CA GLN A 178 12.39 9.38 5.40
C GLN A 178 11.52 9.87 4.25
N ILE A 179 10.27 9.40 4.19
CA ILE A 179 9.26 9.82 3.22
C ILE A 179 7.97 10.19 3.95
N GLY A 180 7.28 11.20 3.46
CA GLY A 180 5.94 11.56 3.91
C GLY A 180 4.88 10.75 3.15
N ILE A 181 3.91 10.16 3.86
CA ILE A 181 2.81 9.41 3.23
C ILE A 181 1.49 9.86 3.85
N TRP A 182 0.51 10.16 2.98
CA TRP A 182 -0.87 10.42 3.37
C TRP A 182 -1.79 9.38 2.73
N PHE A 183 -2.66 8.79 3.55
CA PHE A 183 -3.65 7.81 3.12
C PHE A 183 -5.03 8.42 3.13
N ASN A 184 -5.76 8.29 2.03
CA ASN A 184 -7.13 8.74 1.91
C ASN A 184 -8.06 7.62 1.47
N ARG A 185 -9.27 7.64 2.00
CA ARG A 185 -10.40 6.88 1.51
C ARG A 185 -11.54 7.81 1.20
N VAL A 186 -12.13 7.66 0.02
CA VAL A 186 -13.26 8.47 -0.42
C VAL A 186 -14.43 7.56 -0.79
N HIS A 187 -15.61 7.92 -0.27
CA HIS A 187 -16.85 7.27 -0.64
C HIS A 187 -17.40 7.90 -1.92
N GLY A 188 -17.65 7.06 -2.92
CA GLY A 188 -18.28 7.47 -4.17
C GLY A 188 -19.69 7.99 -3.92
N LYS A 189 -20.09 9.00 -4.67
CA LYS A 189 -21.44 9.51 -4.61
C LYS A 189 -22.33 8.68 -5.54
N LYS A 190 -23.33 7.99 -4.98
CA LYS A 190 -24.48 7.51 -5.76
C LYS A 190 -25.27 8.76 -6.19
N GLY A 191 -24.81 9.44 -7.23
CA GLY A 191 -25.46 10.67 -7.70
C GLY A 191 -26.62 10.34 -8.65
N HIS A 192 -27.82 10.84 -8.35
CA HIS A 192 -28.76 11.19 -9.41
C HIS A 192 -28.17 12.44 -10.10
N TYR A 193 -27.69 12.27 -11.32
CA TYR A 193 -27.38 13.39 -12.20
C TYR A 193 -28.65 13.63 -13.03
N ASN A 194 -29.34 14.71 -12.75
CA ASN A 194 -30.32 15.28 -13.63
C ASN A 194 -29.63 15.93 -14.83
#